data_06c1fc7e74ef4d36de3b4330862ca2bc
#
_entry.id   06c1fc7e74ef4d36de3b4330862ca2bc
#
_cell.length_a   1.000
_cell.length_b   1.000
_cell.length_c   1.000
_cell.angle_alpha   90.00
_cell.angle_beta   90.00
_cell.angle_gamma   90.00
#
_symmetry.space_group_name_H-M   'P 1'
#
loop_
_entity.id
_entity.type
_entity.pdbx_description
1 polymer ?
#
loop_
_entity_poly.entity_id
_entity_poly.type
_entity_poly.pdbx_seq_one_letter_code
_entity_poly.pdbx_strand_id
1 'polypeptide(L)'
;MDFLSTGEKIKRARIYKGLTLKQLCEDDISISRMSCIENGKVKADKWVLELVAKRLDLDLEYLLCDDITQLNNSIDKYIQKKVLTESEADEIKEYLEYSLSKEYEDISAKLMHILFINYTNIREFKKAKDLLNEYSNIYESNKESKRLYYEDLALYFTVRKNFADAITYYNMLLDFLLKDGIEKNNEIYIKNATALAICNYRVSHIEKSREIIKDIFSIQGIDLNSKCLGEAQGILAILALLEGNSEEFERNYIYYKEKIDCNSYNWKRINSLIIDAFLKCGKYEEAQKLTEESMEQVNKEDKIGYIELLLFIINIYNANGCIESVKEYCELSLELAINKNNMFFIEKSYYFKAELSKSERNDMQWEMYMNLATDLLLKFGTYEEKRERYLEMADLYHYLDDTNEALKYLSFAIKEVDNLY
;
A
#
# COMPACT_ATOMS: atom_id res chain seq x y z
N MET A 1 -15.93 -19.47 -8.44
CA MET A 1 -16.86 -18.88 -9.44
C MET A 1 -16.42 -19.33 -10.82
N ASP A 2 -17.33 -19.80 -11.71
CA ASP A 2 -16.94 -20.25 -13.05
C ASP A 2 -17.08 -19.10 -14.04
N PHE A 3 -15.97 -18.43 -14.40
CA PHE A 3 -15.96 -17.55 -15.56
C PHE A 3 -16.06 -18.39 -16.83
N LEU A 4 -17.05 -18.09 -17.66
CA LEU A 4 -17.31 -18.86 -18.87
C LEU A 4 -16.95 -18.04 -20.09
N SER A 5 -16.05 -18.54 -20.91
CA SER A 5 -15.82 -17.97 -22.25
C SER A 5 -17.11 -18.05 -23.10
N THR A 6 -17.21 -17.18 -24.08
CA THR A 6 -18.35 -17.20 -25.03
C THR A 6 -18.54 -18.59 -25.64
N GLY A 7 -17.45 -19.28 -25.99
CA GLY A 7 -17.50 -20.63 -26.51
C GLY A 7 -18.06 -21.67 -25.53
N GLU A 8 -17.63 -21.59 -24.27
CA GLU A 8 -18.13 -22.46 -23.20
C GLU A 8 -19.60 -22.22 -22.90
N LYS A 9 -20.07 -20.95 -22.92
CA LYS A 9 -21.47 -20.60 -22.76
C LYS A 9 -22.33 -21.26 -23.88
N ILE A 10 -21.89 -21.12 -25.13
CA ILE A 10 -22.55 -21.70 -26.28
C ILE A 10 -22.60 -23.25 -26.13
N LYS A 11 -21.47 -23.86 -25.81
CA LYS A 11 -21.35 -25.32 -25.66
C LYS A 11 -22.24 -25.83 -24.51
N ARG A 12 -22.23 -25.20 -23.35
CA ARG A 12 -23.08 -25.58 -22.20
C ARG A 12 -24.56 -25.45 -22.55
N ALA A 13 -24.98 -24.36 -23.15
CA ALA A 13 -26.36 -24.15 -23.56
C ALA A 13 -26.82 -25.13 -24.64
N ARG A 14 -25.98 -25.39 -25.64
CA ARG A 14 -26.27 -26.40 -26.67
C ARG A 14 -26.46 -27.79 -26.07
N ILE A 15 -25.55 -28.23 -25.20
CA ILE A 15 -25.62 -29.53 -24.54
C ILE A 15 -26.88 -29.59 -23.65
N TYR A 16 -27.19 -28.55 -22.89
CA TYR A 16 -28.38 -28.46 -22.06
C TYR A 16 -29.68 -28.64 -22.87
N LYS A 17 -29.73 -28.05 -24.09
CA LYS A 17 -30.86 -28.22 -25.01
C LYS A 17 -30.84 -29.55 -25.80
N GLY A 18 -29.84 -30.39 -25.55
CA GLY A 18 -29.70 -31.70 -26.26
C GLY A 18 -29.38 -31.59 -27.75
N LEU A 19 -28.87 -30.41 -28.20
CA LEU A 19 -28.58 -30.19 -29.62
C LEU A 19 -27.18 -30.67 -30.00
N THR A 20 -27.07 -31.29 -31.19
CA THR A 20 -25.78 -31.57 -31.83
C THR A 20 -25.21 -30.30 -32.46
N LEU A 21 -23.91 -30.27 -32.74
CA LEU A 21 -23.29 -29.17 -33.49
C LEU A 21 -23.96 -28.97 -34.87
N LYS A 22 -24.32 -30.05 -35.55
CA LYS A 22 -25.03 -30.01 -36.84
C LYS A 22 -26.37 -29.29 -36.71
N GLN A 23 -27.15 -29.60 -35.67
CA GLN A 23 -28.45 -28.99 -35.41
C GLN A 23 -28.32 -27.53 -35.00
N LEU A 24 -27.27 -27.14 -34.26
CA LEU A 24 -27.03 -25.72 -33.92
C LEU A 24 -26.59 -24.93 -35.16
N CYS A 25 -25.74 -25.49 -36.01
CA CYS A 25 -25.17 -24.81 -37.16
C CYS A 25 -26.11 -24.68 -38.35
N GLU A 26 -26.97 -25.68 -38.55
CA GLU A 26 -27.74 -25.84 -39.79
C GLU A 26 -26.90 -25.63 -41.06
N ASP A 27 -27.35 -24.79 -42.00
CA ASP A 27 -26.60 -24.44 -43.22
C ASP A 27 -25.88 -23.08 -43.13
N ASP A 28 -26.01 -22.33 -42.02
CA ASP A 28 -25.48 -20.97 -41.89
C ASP A 28 -24.02 -20.95 -41.41
N ILE A 29 -23.61 -21.94 -40.62
CA ILE A 29 -22.27 -21.98 -40.00
C ILE A 29 -21.67 -23.37 -40.23
N SER A 30 -20.41 -23.48 -40.66
CA SER A 30 -19.75 -24.77 -40.75
C SER A 30 -19.54 -25.40 -39.35
N ILE A 31 -19.78 -26.69 -39.24
CA ILE A 31 -19.62 -27.48 -38.01
C ILE A 31 -18.20 -27.31 -37.46
N SER A 32 -17.20 -27.29 -38.34
CA SER A 32 -15.79 -27.10 -37.95
C SER A 32 -15.56 -25.71 -37.31
N ARG A 33 -16.15 -24.65 -37.89
CA ARG A 33 -16.05 -23.28 -37.31
C ARG A 33 -16.70 -23.19 -35.95
N MET A 34 -17.92 -23.75 -35.82
CA MET A 34 -18.61 -23.75 -34.51
C MET A 34 -17.85 -24.54 -33.46
N SER A 35 -17.29 -25.70 -33.81
CA SER A 35 -16.43 -26.47 -32.93
C SER A 35 -15.18 -25.70 -32.49
N CYS A 36 -14.58 -24.91 -33.39
CA CYS A 36 -13.47 -24.03 -33.04
C CYS A 36 -13.90 -22.90 -32.10
N ILE A 37 -15.09 -22.33 -32.28
CA ILE A 37 -15.67 -21.30 -31.39
C ILE A 37 -15.95 -21.87 -30.00
N GLU A 38 -16.64 -23.05 -29.92
CA GLU A 38 -16.95 -23.70 -28.64
C GLU A 38 -15.70 -24.10 -27.84
N ASN A 39 -14.58 -24.34 -28.51
CA ASN A 39 -13.31 -24.68 -27.86
C ASN A 39 -12.36 -23.48 -27.74
N GLY A 40 -12.83 -22.24 -27.94
CA GLY A 40 -12.05 -21.01 -27.76
C GLY A 40 -10.94 -20.78 -28.79
N LYS A 41 -10.85 -21.61 -29.86
CA LYS A 41 -9.79 -21.48 -30.89
C LYS A 41 -10.03 -20.36 -31.87
N VAL A 42 -11.28 -19.91 -32.03
CA VAL A 42 -11.70 -18.82 -32.93
C VAL A 42 -12.74 -17.96 -32.21
N LYS A 43 -12.56 -16.68 -32.26
CA LYS A 43 -13.54 -15.72 -31.72
C LYS A 43 -14.76 -15.66 -32.63
N ALA A 44 -15.97 -15.68 -32.06
CA ALA A 44 -17.21 -15.60 -32.82
C ALA A 44 -17.49 -14.17 -33.28
N ASP A 45 -17.86 -14.01 -34.56
CA ASP A 45 -18.33 -12.72 -35.06
C ASP A 45 -19.73 -12.41 -34.50
N LYS A 46 -20.06 -11.11 -34.40
CA LYS A 46 -21.34 -10.64 -33.85
C LYS A 46 -22.55 -11.32 -34.47
N TRP A 47 -22.57 -11.47 -35.81
CA TRP A 47 -23.68 -12.14 -36.51
C TRP A 47 -23.85 -13.60 -36.11
N VAL A 48 -22.74 -14.32 -35.85
CA VAL A 48 -22.75 -15.68 -35.32
C VAL A 48 -23.40 -15.74 -33.95
N LEU A 49 -23.01 -14.81 -33.07
CA LEU A 49 -23.59 -14.71 -31.71
C LEU A 49 -25.07 -14.38 -31.74
N GLU A 50 -25.52 -13.47 -32.63
CA GLU A 50 -26.94 -13.16 -32.83
C GLU A 50 -27.74 -14.40 -33.31
N LEU A 51 -27.20 -15.18 -34.24
CA LEU A 51 -27.82 -16.39 -34.72
C LEU A 51 -27.91 -17.48 -33.62
N VAL A 52 -26.79 -17.69 -32.93
CA VAL A 52 -26.71 -18.68 -31.83
C VAL A 52 -27.61 -18.29 -30.66
N ALA A 53 -27.63 -16.98 -30.27
CA ALA A 53 -28.52 -16.47 -29.25
C ALA A 53 -29.98 -16.78 -29.55
N LYS A 54 -30.42 -16.54 -30.80
CA LYS A 54 -31.77 -16.85 -31.25
C LYS A 54 -32.09 -18.33 -31.20
N ARG A 55 -31.15 -19.24 -31.65
CA ARG A 55 -31.33 -20.69 -31.68
C ARG A 55 -31.31 -21.30 -30.29
N LEU A 56 -30.45 -20.81 -29.45
CA LEU A 56 -30.34 -21.28 -28.07
C LEU A 56 -31.26 -20.55 -27.08
N ASP A 57 -32.06 -19.57 -27.53
CA ASP A 57 -32.91 -18.75 -26.68
C ASP A 57 -32.13 -18.15 -25.49
N LEU A 58 -31.02 -17.52 -25.84
CA LEU A 58 -30.12 -16.84 -24.90
C LEU A 58 -30.15 -15.35 -25.17
N ASP A 59 -29.87 -14.58 -24.11
CA ASP A 59 -29.61 -13.17 -24.27
C ASP A 59 -28.30 -12.95 -25.04
N LEU A 60 -28.33 -12.06 -26.04
CA LEU A 60 -27.14 -11.69 -26.81
C LEU A 60 -26.09 -11.03 -25.93
N GLU A 61 -26.46 -10.19 -24.96
CA GLU A 61 -25.56 -9.55 -24.02
C GLU A 61 -24.81 -10.58 -23.16
N TYR A 62 -25.51 -11.65 -22.75
CA TYR A 62 -24.88 -12.77 -22.06
C TYR A 62 -23.78 -13.44 -22.89
N LEU A 63 -23.96 -13.59 -24.19
CA LEU A 63 -22.95 -14.18 -25.08
C LEU A 63 -21.82 -13.20 -25.42
N LEU A 64 -22.12 -11.91 -25.52
CA LEU A 64 -21.11 -10.86 -25.78
C LEU A 64 -20.19 -10.61 -24.60
N CYS A 65 -20.66 -10.88 -23.38
CA CYS A 65 -19.89 -10.77 -22.15
C CYS A 65 -18.94 -11.98 -22.05
N ASP A 66 -17.75 -11.91 -22.66
CA ASP A 66 -16.72 -12.95 -22.53
C ASP A 66 -16.16 -13.05 -21.09
N ASP A 67 -15.33 -14.05 -20.83
CA ASP A 67 -14.73 -14.26 -19.50
C ASP A 67 -13.84 -13.11 -19.06
N ILE A 68 -13.14 -12.46 -19.98
CA ILE A 68 -12.35 -11.24 -19.73
C ILE A 68 -13.25 -10.10 -19.23
N THR A 69 -14.38 -9.88 -19.90
CA THR A 69 -15.34 -8.83 -19.52
C THR A 69 -15.99 -9.14 -18.16
N GLN A 70 -16.34 -10.43 -17.91
CA GLN A 70 -16.88 -10.86 -16.62
C GLN A 70 -15.86 -10.61 -15.49
N LEU A 71 -14.60 -10.93 -15.73
CA LEU A 71 -13.53 -10.77 -14.77
C LEU A 71 -13.28 -9.29 -14.47
N ASN A 72 -13.17 -8.43 -15.51
CA ASN A 72 -13.02 -6.98 -15.31
C ASN A 72 -14.20 -6.39 -14.51
N ASN A 73 -15.44 -6.71 -14.85
CA ASN A 73 -16.62 -6.23 -14.10
C ASN A 73 -16.60 -6.69 -12.63
N SER A 74 -16.04 -7.87 -12.36
CA SER A 74 -15.89 -8.38 -11.00
C SER A 74 -14.77 -7.67 -10.23
N ILE A 75 -13.74 -7.20 -10.91
CA ILE A 75 -12.59 -6.49 -10.33
C ILE A 75 -12.92 -5.02 -10.02
N ASP A 76 -13.71 -4.35 -10.87
CA ASP A 76 -13.98 -2.91 -10.77
C ASP A 76 -14.48 -2.48 -9.39
N LYS A 77 -15.25 -3.33 -8.70
CA LYS A 77 -15.74 -3.08 -7.33
C LYS A 77 -14.62 -2.99 -6.29
N TYR A 78 -13.42 -3.54 -6.59
CA TYR A 78 -12.29 -3.58 -5.66
C TYR A 78 -11.24 -2.49 -5.91
N ILE A 79 -11.16 -1.94 -7.13
CA ILE A 79 -10.13 -0.95 -7.53
C ILE A 79 -10.11 0.27 -6.60
N GLN A 80 -11.27 0.71 -6.11
CA GLN A 80 -11.37 1.89 -5.25
C GLN A 80 -11.33 1.56 -3.75
N LYS A 81 -11.29 0.27 -3.38
CA LYS A 81 -11.25 -0.12 -1.97
C LYS A 81 -9.84 0.04 -1.41
N LYS A 82 -9.73 0.77 -0.31
CA LYS A 82 -8.45 0.93 0.41
C LYS A 82 -8.04 -0.32 1.18
N VAL A 83 -9.02 -1.08 1.69
CA VAL A 83 -8.81 -2.31 2.46
C VAL A 83 -9.88 -3.31 2.08
N LEU A 84 -9.48 -4.55 1.85
CA LEU A 84 -10.35 -5.68 1.57
C LEU A 84 -10.61 -6.47 2.85
N THR A 85 -11.78 -7.08 2.93
CA THR A 85 -12.03 -8.15 3.90
C THR A 85 -11.24 -9.41 3.52
N GLU A 86 -11.04 -10.33 4.46
CA GLU A 86 -10.34 -11.59 4.19
C GLU A 86 -11.02 -12.41 3.07
N SER A 87 -12.34 -12.49 3.09
CA SER A 87 -13.12 -13.17 2.03
C SER A 87 -12.97 -12.50 0.66
N GLU A 88 -12.86 -11.17 0.60
CA GLU A 88 -12.64 -10.44 -0.65
C GLU A 88 -11.21 -10.64 -1.18
N ALA A 89 -10.24 -10.68 -0.29
CA ALA A 89 -8.85 -10.97 -0.67
C ALA A 89 -8.72 -12.40 -1.23
N ASP A 90 -9.42 -13.37 -0.64
CA ASP A 90 -9.43 -14.75 -1.13
C ASP A 90 -10.17 -14.86 -2.49
N GLU A 91 -11.28 -14.15 -2.67
CA GLU A 91 -11.96 -14.06 -3.98
C GLU A 91 -11.03 -13.49 -5.06
N ILE A 92 -10.26 -12.45 -4.76
CA ILE A 92 -9.29 -11.87 -5.72
C ILE A 92 -8.14 -12.82 -6.01
N LYS A 93 -7.68 -13.64 -5.05
CA LYS A 93 -6.70 -14.69 -5.32
C LYS A 93 -7.22 -15.74 -6.30
N GLU A 94 -8.47 -16.19 -6.14
CA GLU A 94 -9.09 -17.11 -7.09
C GLU A 94 -9.14 -16.50 -8.50
N TYR A 95 -9.46 -15.19 -8.61
CA TYR A 95 -9.43 -14.47 -9.89
C TYR A 95 -8.03 -14.39 -10.49
N LEU A 96 -7.02 -14.18 -9.63
CA LEU A 96 -5.61 -14.13 -10.04
C LEU A 96 -5.16 -15.51 -10.58
N GLU A 97 -5.43 -16.58 -9.85
CA GLU A 97 -5.12 -17.95 -10.31
C GLU A 97 -5.79 -18.27 -11.66
N TYR A 98 -7.06 -17.87 -11.82
CA TYR A 98 -7.77 -18.02 -13.08
C TYR A 98 -7.10 -17.22 -14.21
N SER A 99 -6.81 -15.94 -14.00
CA SER A 99 -6.20 -15.06 -15.01
C SER A 99 -4.80 -15.52 -15.41
N LEU A 100 -3.99 -16.00 -14.45
CA LEU A 100 -2.68 -16.60 -14.71
C LEU A 100 -2.79 -17.88 -15.54
N SER A 101 -3.77 -18.76 -15.23
CA SER A 101 -4.00 -19.99 -15.99
C SER A 101 -4.42 -19.75 -17.45
N LYS A 102 -4.96 -18.57 -17.74
CA LYS A 102 -5.39 -18.12 -19.07
C LYS A 102 -4.38 -17.20 -19.76
N GLU A 103 -3.27 -16.88 -19.10
CA GLU A 103 -2.24 -15.95 -19.59
C GLU A 103 -2.81 -14.53 -19.87
N TYR A 104 -3.76 -14.07 -19.03
CA TYR A 104 -4.33 -12.72 -19.11
C TYR A 104 -3.45 -11.73 -18.32
N GLU A 105 -2.27 -11.40 -18.85
CA GLU A 105 -1.22 -10.64 -18.17
C GLU A 105 -1.70 -9.29 -17.62
N ASP A 106 -2.48 -8.53 -18.42
CA ASP A 106 -3.01 -7.21 -18.01
C ASP A 106 -3.94 -7.30 -16.80
N ILE A 107 -4.79 -8.33 -16.77
CA ILE A 107 -5.74 -8.55 -15.67
C ILE A 107 -4.99 -9.09 -14.46
N SER A 108 -4.05 -10.00 -14.67
CA SER A 108 -3.19 -10.54 -13.61
C SER A 108 -2.41 -9.43 -12.91
N ALA A 109 -1.84 -8.48 -13.66
CA ALA A 109 -1.14 -7.33 -13.09
C ALA A 109 -2.07 -6.43 -12.24
N LYS A 110 -3.31 -6.17 -12.70
CA LYS A 110 -4.31 -5.41 -11.93
C LYS A 110 -4.71 -6.12 -10.64
N LEU A 111 -4.91 -7.44 -10.69
CA LEU A 111 -5.25 -8.25 -9.52
C LEU A 111 -4.10 -8.30 -8.51
N MET A 112 -2.85 -8.43 -9.00
CA MET A 112 -1.66 -8.34 -8.17
C MET A 112 -1.53 -6.98 -7.52
N HIS A 113 -1.74 -5.89 -8.26
CA HIS A 113 -1.78 -4.53 -7.72
C HIS A 113 -2.77 -4.42 -6.55
N ILE A 114 -4.02 -4.86 -6.74
CA ILE A 114 -5.06 -4.78 -5.71
C ILE A 114 -4.66 -5.57 -4.45
N LEU A 115 -4.18 -6.80 -4.60
CA LEU A 115 -3.73 -7.62 -3.47
C LEU A 115 -2.49 -7.03 -2.77
N PHE A 116 -1.52 -6.58 -3.55
CA PHE A 116 -0.27 -6.02 -3.03
C PHE A 116 -0.51 -4.75 -2.22
N ILE A 117 -1.33 -3.84 -2.75
CA ILE A 117 -1.74 -2.62 -2.05
C ILE A 117 -2.54 -2.95 -0.79
N ASN A 118 -3.49 -3.91 -0.88
CA ASN A 118 -4.23 -4.34 0.30
C ASN A 118 -3.29 -4.85 1.40
N TYR A 119 -2.40 -5.81 1.09
CA TYR A 119 -1.45 -6.36 2.08
C TYR A 119 -0.49 -5.29 2.62
N THR A 120 -0.07 -4.35 1.80
CA THR A 120 0.75 -3.21 2.22
C THR A 120 -0.02 -2.32 3.21
N ASN A 121 -1.28 -2.01 2.93
CA ASN A 121 -2.10 -1.14 3.78
C ASN A 121 -2.46 -1.79 5.13
N ILE A 122 -2.74 -3.09 5.15
CA ILE A 122 -3.01 -3.83 6.41
C ILE A 122 -1.74 -4.31 7.12
N ARG A 123 -0.55 -3.97 6.62
CA ARG A 123 0.78 -4.32 7.18
C ARG A 123 1.10 -5.82 7.15
N GLU A 124 0.48 -6.58 6.28
CA GLU A 124 0.78 -7.99 6.02
C GLU A 124 1.97 -8.11 5.04
N PHE A 125 3.12 -7.55 5.43
CA PHE A 125 4.29 -7.39 4.55
C PHE A 125 4.86 -8.71 4.02
N LYS A 126 4.70 -9.80 4.78
CA LYS A 126 5.09 -11.12 4.33
C LYS A 126 4.27 -11.54 3.12
N LYS A 127 2.93 -11.42 3.19
CA LYS A 127 2.04 -11.74 2.07
C LYS A 127 2.31 -10.84 0.85
N ALA A 128 2.58 -9.55 1.08
CA ALA A 128 2.98 -8.65 0.00
C ALA A 128 4.29 -9.10 -0.66
N LYS A 129 5.30 -9.49 0.13
CA LYS A 129 6.59 -9.97 -0.38
C LYS A 129 6.45 -11.27 -1.18
N ASP A 130 5.63 -12.21 -0.71
CA ASP A 130 5.40 -13.49 -1.40
C ASP A 130 4.82 -13.29 -2.81
N LEU A 131 4.02 -12.22 -3.02
CA LEU A 131 3.51 -11.84 -4.35
C LEU A 131 4.58 -11.24 -5.27
N LEU A 132 5.69 -10.69 -4.75
CA LEU A 132 6.67 -9.97 -5.57
C LEU A 132 7.33 -10.85 -6.64
N ASN A 133 7.56 -12.12 -6.37
CA ASN A 133 8.18 -13.02 -7.33
C ASN A 133 7.31 -13.22 -8.58
N GLU A 134 6.00 -13.39 -8.40
CA GLU A 134 5.05 -13.54 -9.51
C GLU A 134 4.83 -12.19 -10.19
N TYR A 135 4.72 -11.10 -9.41
CA TYR A 135 4.55 -9.75 -9.94
C TYR A 135 5.74 -9.31 -10.79
N SER A 136 6.98 -9.67 -10.38
CA SER A 136 8.19 -9.39 -11.15
C SER A 136 8.26 -10.12 -12.49
N ASN A 137 7.51 -11.20 -12.70
CA ASN A 137 7.44 -11.91 -13.97
C ASN A 137 6.47 -11.25 -14.96
N ILE A 138 5.48 -10.50 -14.47
CA ILE A 138 4.39 -9.94 -15.27
C ILE A 138 4.58 -8.45 -15.54
N TYR A 139 5.31 -7.70 -14.68
CA TYR A 139 5.39 -6.25 -14.77
C TYR A 139 5.97 -5.72 -16.09
N GLU A 140 6.76 -6.51 -16.81
CA GLU A 140 7.34 -6.13 -18.10
C GLU A 140 6.40 -6.37 -19.30
N SER A 141 5.26 -7.03 -19.08
CA SER A 141 4.31 -7.42 -20.14
C SER A 141 3.78 -6.21 -20.94
N ASN A 142 3.51 -5.11 -20.23
CA ASN A 142 3.06 -3.86 -20.84
C ASN A 142 3.40 -2.63 -19.99
N LYS A 143 3.13 -1.43 -20.54
CA LYS A 143 3.46 -0.15 -19.88
C LYS A 143 2.66 0.10 -18.60
N GLU A 144 1.38 -0.27 -18.59
CA GLU A 144 0.50 -0.09 -17.43
C GLU A 144 0.96 -0.96 -16.27
N SER A 145 1.26 -2.23 -16.52
CA SER A 145 1.78 -3.18 -15.52
C SER A 145 3.09 -2.69 -14.92
N LYS A 146 3.99 -2.14 -15.77
CA LYS A 146 5.27 -1.59 -15.33
C LYS A 146 5.10 -0.35 -14.45
N ARG A 147 4.15 0.53 -14.79
CA ARG A 147 3.80 1.71 -13.99
C ARG A 147 3.29 1.29 -12.61
N LEU A 148 2.31 0.39 -12.57
CA LEU A 148 1.73 -0.11 -11.33
C LEU A 148 2.79 -0.76 -10.44
N TYR A 149 3.65 -1.59 -11.00
CA TYR A 149 4.71 -2.25 -10.24
C TYR A 149 5.66 -1.26 -9.54
N TYR A 150 6.12 -0.21 -10.26
CA TYR A 150 6.98 0.79 -9.63
C TYR A 150 6.26 1.62 -8.57
N GLU A 151 4.98 1.99 -8.81
CA GLU A 151 4.15 2.71 -7.84
C GLU A 151 3.92 1.88 -6.57
N ASP A 152 3.63 0.60 -6.72
CA ASP A 152 3.40 -0.35 -5.63
C ASP A 152 4.64 -0.54 -4.77
N LEU A 153 5.81 -0.75 -5.39
CA LEU A 153 7.06 -0.90 -4.65
C LEU A 153 7.49 0.38 -3.94
N ALA A 154 7.33 1.53 -4.59
CA ALA A 154 7.61 2.82 -3.96
C ALA A 154 6.75 3.03 -2.71
N LEU A 155 5.43 2.71 -2.79
CA LEU A 155 4.52 2.77 -1.65
C LEU A 155 4.89 1.73 -0.57
N TYR A 156 5.15 0.48 -0.96
CA TYR A 156 5.53 -0.60 -0.05
C TYR A 156 6.75 -0.23 0.80
N PHE A 157 7.82 0.24 0.17
CA PHE A 157 9.02 0.66 0.89
C PHE A 157 8.78 1.93 1.74
N THR A 158 7.94 2.86 1.28
CA THR A 158 7.53 4.03 2.07
C THR A 158 6.82 3.62 3.35
N VAL A 159 5.87 2.68 3.24
CA VAL A 159 5.08 2.18 4.36
C VAL A 159 5.94 1.39 5.36
N ARG A 160 6.94 0.66 4.87
CA ARG A 160 7.94 -0.04 5.68
C ARG A 160 9.01 0.88 6.28
N LYS A 161 8.96 2.18 6.00
CA LYS A 161 9.98 3.18 6.39
C LYS A 161 11.37 2.92 5.79
N ASN A 162 11.50 2.07 4.78
CA ASN A 162 12.73 1.91 4.01
C ASN A 162 12.77 2.98 2.91
N PHE A 163 13.09 4.21 3.31
CA PHE A 163 13.04 5.37 2.43
C PHE A 163 14.11 5.36 1.34
N ALA A 164 15.23 4.64 1.52
CA ALA A 164 16.27 4.52 0.50
C ALA A 164 15.76 3.78 -0.75
N ASP A 165 15.13 2.61 -0.54
CA ASP A 165 14.51 1.86 -1.64
C ASP A 165 13.29 2.60 -2.20
N ALA A 166 12.46 3.23 -1.34
CA ALA A 166 11.34 4.04 -1.80
C ALA A 166 11.79 5.15 -2.77
N ILE A 167 12.86 5.89 -2.43
CA ILE A 167 13.46 6.92 -3.30
C ILE A 167 13.87 6.32 -4.65
N THR A 168 14.49 5.15 -4.64
CA THR A 168 14.90 4.45 -5.87
C THR A 168 13.70 4.16 -6.77
N TYR A 169 12.65 3.56 -6.24
CA TYR A 169 11.46 3.22 -7.02
C TYR A 169 10.65 4.44 -7.44
N TYR A 170 10.54 5.50 -6.63
CA TYR A 170 9.93 6.76 -7.08
C TYR A 170 10.71 7.40 -8.23
N ASN A 171 12.03 7.41 -8.19
CA ASN A 171 12.84 7.92 -9.32
C ASN A 171 12.61 7.07 -10.59
N MET A 172 12.61 5.74 -10.48
CA MET A 172 12.31 4.86 -11.62
C MET A 172 10.92 5.10 -12.19
N LEU A 173 9.92 5.31 -11.32
CA LEU A 173 8.54 5.64 -11.72
C LEU A 173 8.46 6.98 -12.46
N LEU A 174 9.06 8.03 -11.91
CA LEU A 174 9.02 9.37 -12.54
C LEU A 174 9.73 9.39 -13.88
N ASP A 175 10.88 8.74 -13.99
CA ASP A 175 11.59 8.57 -15.25
C ASP A 175 10.77 7.78 -16.28
N PHE A 176 10.08 6.73 -15.84
CA PHE A 176 9.19 5.94 -16.68
C PHE A 176 8.02 6.77 -17.18
N LEU A 177 7.33 7.53 -16.31
CA LEU A 177 6.20 8.38 -16.66
C LEU A 177 6.58 9.40 -17.76
N LEU A 178 7.73 10.06 -17.63
CA LEU A 178 8.22 11.02 -18.62
C LEU A 178 8.56 10.35 -19.95
N LYS A 179 9.18 9.16 -19.95
CA LYS A 179 9.49 8.39 -21.17
C LYS A 179 8.22 7.88 -21.86
N ASP A 180 7.16 7.64 -21.11
CA ASP A 180 5.85 7.24 -21.65
C ASP A 180 5.00 8.42 -22.14
N GLY A 181 5.54 9.65 -22.07
CA GLY A 181 4.89 10.87 -22.59
C GLY A 181 3.93 11.53 -21.59
N ILE A 182 3.95 11.13 -20.32
CA ILE A 182 3.19 11.81 -19.26
C ILE A 182 3.91 13.11 -18.91
N GLU A 183 3.23 14.22 -19.05
CA GLU A 183 3.78 15.54 -18.74
C GLU A 183 3.90 15.77 -17.23
N LYS A 184 4.84 16.63 -16.81
CA LYS A 184 5.07 16.94 -15.40
C LYS A 184 3.87 17.59 -14.69
N ASN A 185 2.98 18.28 -15.43
CA ASN A 185 1.74 18.87 -14.92
C ASN A 185 0.63 17.83 -14.65
N ASN A 186 0.84 16.58 -15.01
CA ASN A 186 -0.09 15.49 -14.74
C ASN A 186 -0.15 15.18 -13.25
N GLU A 187 -1.35 14.94 -12.74
CA GLU A 187 -1.61 14.66 -11.32
C GLU A 187 -0.84 13.44 -10.79
N ILE A 188 -0.68 12.39 -11.61
CA ILE A 188 0.09 11.20 -11.25
C ILE A 188 1.56 11.55 -11.03
N TYR A 189 2.15 12.37 -11.91
CA TYR A 189 3.53 12.81 -11.77
C TYR A 189 3.71 13.64 -10.49
N ILE A 190 2.85 14.65 -10.28
CA ILE A 190 2.92 15.55 -9.11
C ILE A 190 2.81 14.77 -7.80
N LYS A 191 1.85 13.85 -7.69
CA LYS A 191 1.64 13.00 -6.51
C LYS A 191 2.90 12.19 -6.17
N ASN A 192 3.49 11.53 -7.16
CA ASN A 192 4.67 10.69 -6.95
C ASN A 192 5.95 11.50 -6.72
N ALA A 193 6.10 12.67 -7.36
CA ALA A 193 7.20 13.61 -7.09
C ALA A 193 7.10 14.17 -5.66
N THR A 194 5.89 14.49 -5.18
CA THR A 194 5.68 14.90 -3.78
C THR A 194 6.04 13.78 -2.80
N ALA A 195 5.65 12.55 -3.09
CA ALA A 195 6.03 11.39 -2.26
C ALA A 195 7.55 11.18 -2.23
N LEU A 196 8.24 11.37 -3.36
CA LEU A 196 9.70 11.37 -3.44
C LEU A 196 10.33 12.46 -2.56
N ALA A 197 9.77 13.68 -2.58
CA ALA A 197 10.23 14.78 -1.73
C ALA A 197 10.09 14.45 -0.24
N ILE A 198 8.96 13.83 0.15
CA ILE A 198 8.72 13.39 1.53
C ILE A 198 9.74 12.31 1.94
N CYS A 199 10.02 11.33 1.09
CA CYS A 199 11.03 10.32 1.38
C CYS A 199 12.43 10.93 1.55
N ASN A 200 12.82 11.90 0.69
CA ASN A 200 14.07 12.63 0.85
C ASN A 200 14.12 13.42 2.17
N TYR A 201 13.03 14.10 2.56
CA TYR A 201 12.93 14.77 3.86
C TYR A 201 13.17 13.78 5.03
N ARG A 202 12.57 12.59 4.96
CA ARG A 202 12.67 11.56 6.02
C ARG A 202 14.08 11.00 6.20
N VAL A 203 14.91 10.99 5.16
CA VAL A 203 16.34 10.61 5.24
C VAL A 203 17.26 11.82 5.43
N SER A 204 16.71 12.96 5.84
CA SER A 204 17.46 14.20 6.09
C SER A 204 18.12 14.82 4.85
N HIS A 205 17.71 14.45 3.64
CA HIS A 205 18.10 15.09 2.39
C HIS A 205 17.24 16.34 2.13
N ILE A 206 17.32 17.33 3.04
CA ILE A 206 16.44 18.50 3.07
C ILE A 206 16.50 19.32 1.78
N GLU A 207 17.72 19.59 1.26
CA GLU A 207 17.90 20.36 0.03
C GLU A 207 17.30 19.66 -1.19
N LYS A 208 17.47 18.34 -1.28
CA LYS A 208 16.86 17.54 -2.36
C LYS A 208 15.34 17.58 -2.31
N SER A 209 14.78 17.46 -1.12
CA SER A 209 13.32 17.60 -0.91
C SER A 209 12.84 18.97 -1.37
N ARG A 210 13.56 20.02 -1.04
CA ARG A 210 13.28 21.40 -1.44
C ARG A 210 13.32 21.61 -2.95
N GLU A 211 14.37 21.10 -3.61
CA GLU A 211 14.50 21.17 -5.08
C GLU A 211 13.29 20.53 -5.77
N ILE A 212 12.92 19.32 -5.37
CA ILE A 212 11.78 18.61 -5.95
C ILE A 212 10.49 19.40 -5.79
N ILE A 213 10.23 19.95 -4.60
CA ILE A 213 9.02 20.73 -4.35
C ILE A 213 9.04 22.06 -5.15
N LYS A 214 10.16 22.75 -5.22
CA LYS A 214 10.29 23.96 -6.06
C LYS A 214 10.06 23.64 -7.54
N ASP A 215 10.57 22.52 -8.02
CA ASP A 215 10.36 22.06 -9.39
C ASP A 215 8.86 21.84 -9.66
N ILE A 216 8.12 21.20 -8.75
CA ILE A 216 6.66 21.01 -8.88
C ILE A 216 5.96 22.35 -9.05
N PHE A 217 6.23 23.33 -8.20
CA PHE A 217 5.57 24.66 -8.28
C PHE A 217 6.05 25.54 -9.45
N SER A 218 7.17 25.18 -10.11
CA SER A 218 7.65 25.83 -11.33
C SER A 218 7.05 25.30 -12.63
N ILE A 219 6.25 24.22 -12.58
CA ILE A 219 5.67 23.57 -13.75
C ILE A 219 4.66 24.50 -14.42
N GLN A 220 4.83 24.73 -15.72
CA GLN A 220 3.88 25.53 -16.51
C GLN A 220 2.54 24.81 -16.65
N GLY A 221 1.45 25.56 -16.47
CA GLY A 221 0.09 25.03 -16.62
C GLY A 221 -0.41 24.20 -15.43
N ILE A 222 0.33 24.20 -14.31
CA ILE A 222 -0.16 23.56 -13.08
C ILE A 222 -1.33 24.35 -12.51
N ASP A 223 -2.42 23.65 -12.18
CA ASP A 223 -3.54 24.25 -11.43
C ASP A 223 -3.18 24.33 -9.94
N LEU A 224 -2.79 25.51 -9.49
CA LEU A 224 -2.45 25.78 -8.10
C LEU A 224 -3.60 25.51 -7.11
N ASN A 225 -4.84 25.40 -7.59
CA ASN A 225 -6.00 25.04 -6.76
C ASN A 225 -6.24 23.53 -6.70
N SER A 226 -5.46 22.73 -7.42
CA SER A 226 -5.61 21.28 -7.41
C SER A 226 -5.34 20.68 -6.02
N LYS A 227 -6.18 19.72 -5.62
CA LYS A 227 -6.03 18.97 -4.37
C LYS A 227 -4.71 18.18 -4.31
N CYS A 228 -4.16 17.79 -5.47
CA CYS A 228 -2.89 17.04 -5.50
C CYS A 228 -1.69 17.84 -4.99
N LEU A 229 -1.78 19.18 -4.95
CA LEU A 229 -0.74 20.04 -4.40
C LEU A 229 -0.81 20.23 -2.86
N GLY A 230 -1.89 19.78 -2.22
CA GLY A 230 -2.03 19.93 -0.76
C GLY A 230 -0.84 19.35 0.02
N GLU A 231 -0.40 18.14 -0.34
CA GLU A 231 0.75 17.51 0.32
C GLU A 231 2.06 18.26 0.04
N ALA A 232 2.27 18.73 -1.19
CA ALA A 232 3.45 19.52 -1.57
C ALA A 232 3.50 20.84 -0.77
N GLN A 233 2.35 21.50 -0.56
CA GLN A 233 2.24 22.70 0.29
C GLN A 233 2.53 22.40 1.76
N GLY A 234 2.09 21.22 2.26
CA GLY A 234 2.46 20.75 3.58
C GLY A 234 3.98 20.63 3.77
N ILE A 235 4.69 20.11 2.76
CA ILE A 235 6.16 20.06 2.80
C ILE A 235 6.79 21.44 2.70
N LEU A 236 6.26 22.37 1.88
CA LEU A 236 6.72 23.76 1.87
C LEU A 236 6.56 24.43 3.24
N ALA A 237 5.44 24.18 3.92
CA ALA A 237 5.23 24.70 5.27
C ALA A 237 6.31 24.17 6.23
N ILE A 238 6.60 22.85 6.20
CA ILE A 238 7.66 22.26 7.02
C ILE A 238 9.03 22.92 6.73
N LEU A 239 9.39 23.07 5.47
CA LEU A 239 10.66 23.66 5.06
C LEU A 239 10.76 25.13 5.51
N ALA A 240 9.69 25.91 5.35
CA ALA A 240 9.63 27.29 5.81
C ALA A 240 9.75 27.40 7.35
N LEU A 241 9.13 26.46 8.08
CA LEU A 241 9.24 26.42 9.55
C LEU A 241 10.68 26.16 9.99
N LEU A 242 11.38 25.24 9.37
CA LEU A 242 12.78 24.92 9.66
C LEU A 242 13.74 26.08 9.32
N GLU A 243 13.38 26.92 8.36
CA GLU A 243 14.11 28.15 8.00
C GLU A 243 13.80 29.35 8.91
N GLY A 244 12.80 29.22 9.79
CA GLY A 244 12.33 30.31 10.64
C GLY A 244 11.47 31.34 9.89
N ASN A 245 10.99 31.04 8.68
CA ASN A 245 10.11 31.91 7.88
C ASN A 245 8.64 31.67 8.26
N SER A 246 8.18 32.39 9.29
CA SER A 246 6.82 32.25 9.84
C SER A 246 5.73 32.66 8.83
N GLU A 247 5.95 33.67 8.00
CA GLU A 247 4.95 34.14 7.03
C GLU A 247 4.73 33.10 5.93
N GLU A 248 5.80 32.49 5.43
CA GLU A 248 5.72 31.44 4.41
C GLU A 248 5.13 30.16 5.00
N PHE A 249 5.47 29.83 6.25
CA PHE A 249 4.84 28.70 6.96
C PHE A 249 3.32 28.89 7.03
N GLU A 250 2.83 30.00 7.56
CA GLU A 250 1.39 30.25 7.73
C GLU A 250 0.65 30.16 6.39
N ARG A 251 1.17 30.82 5.35
CA ARG A 251 0.57 30.79 4.02
C ARG A 251 0.44 29.37 3.48
N ASN A 252 1.53 28.58 3.50
CA ASN A 252 1.52 27.22 2.96
C ASN A 252 0.71 26.26 3.83
N TYR A 253 0.70 26.47 5.16
CA TYR A 253 -0.06 25.66 6.10
C TYR A 253 -1.59 25.85 5.93
N ILE A 254 -2.05 27.08 5.67
CA ILE A 254 -3.46 27.36 5.36
C ILE A 254 -3.88 26.60 4.09
N TYR A 255 -3.11 26.73 3.01
CA TYR A 255 -3.38 26.01 1.77
C TYR A 255 -3.40 24.49 1.94
N TYR A 256 -2.46 23.95 2.71
CA TYR A 256 -2.43 22.54 3.05
C TYR A 256 -3.73 22.11 3.75
N LYS A 257 -4.15 22.81 4.79
CA LYS A 257 -5.39 22.49 5.55
C LYS A 257 -6.65 22.55 4.70
N GLU A 258 -6.72 23.44 3.73
CA GLU A 258 -7.88 23.57 2.83
C GLU A 258 -7.97 22.46 1.77
N LYS A 259 -6.85 21.89 1.37
CA LYS A 259 -6.78 20.96 0.21
C LYS A 259 -6.76 19.49 0.59
N ILE A 260 -6.38 19.16 1.81
CA ILE A 260 -6.18 17.76 2.20
C ILE A 260 -7.35 17.25 3.07
N ASP A 261 -7.75 16.00 2.83
CA ASP A 261 -8.74 15.31 3.66
C ASP A 261 -8.11 14.87 4.99
N CYS A 262 -8.67 15.34 6.11
CA CYS A 262 -8.19 15.05 7.48
C CYS A 262 -8.28 13.56 7.88
N ASN A 263 -9.03 12.73 7.14
CA ASN A 263 -9.10 11.29 7.38
C ASN A 263 -8.12 10.50 6.48
N SER A 264 -7.39 11.18 5.57
CA SER A 264 -6.44 10.51 4.70
C SER A 264 -5.17 10.08 5.46
N TYR A 265 -4.55 8.99 5.00
CA TYR A 265 -3.24 8.56 5.49
C TYR A 265 -2.18 9.67 5.31
N ASN A 266 -2.23 10.37 4.18
CA ASN A 266 -1.27 11.42 3.85
C ASN A 266 -1.40 12.64 4.78
N TRP A 267 -2.62 13.01 5.17
CA TRP A 267 -2.83 14.05 6.17
C TRP A 267 -2.19 13.68 7.51
N LYS A 268 -2.43 12.47 8.02
CA LYS A 268 -1.82 11.99 9.27
C LYS A 268 -0.30 12.05 9.20
N ARG A 269 0.26 11.63 8.06
CA ARG A 269 1.71 11.64 7.81
C ARG A 269 2.28 13.06 7.77
N ILE A 270 1.66 13.99 7.04
CA ILE A 270 2.15 15.37 6.92
C ILE A 270 2.01 16.13 8.26
N ASN A 271 0.86 16.01 8.95
CA ASN A 271 0.71 16.62 10.28
C ASN A 271 1.78 16.10 11.24
N SER A 272 2.07 14.81 11.24
CA SER A 272 3.14 14.28 12.07
C SER A 272 4.51 14.90 11.76
N LEU A 273 4.80 15.18 10.48
CA LEU A 273 6.05 15.86 10.10
C LEU A 273 6.06 17.34 10.49
N ILE A 274 4.92 18.03 10.47
CA ILE A 274 4.81 19.41 10.96
C ILE A 274 5.03 19.46 12.49
N ILE A 275 4.46 18.51 13.24
CA ILE A 275 4.70 18.35 14.68
C ILE A 275 6.21 18.14 14.95
N ASP A 276 6.86 17.23 14.20
CA ASP A 276 8.30 17.00 14.30
C ASP A 276 9.12 18.29 14.04
N ALA A 277 8.74 19.05 13.00
CA ALA A 277 9.40 20.31 12.68
C ALA A 277 9.22 21.36 13.80
N PHE A 278 8.04 21.45 14.41
CA PHE A 278 7.83 22.32 15.58
C PHE A 278 8.73 21.92 16.75
N LEU A 279 8.81 20.62 17.08
CA LEU A 279 9.66 20.13 18.16
C LEU A 279 11.15 20.40 17.89
N LYS A 280 11.62 20.19 16.66
CA LYS A 280 13.00 20.52 16.24
C LYS A 280 13.32 22.01 16.33
N CYS A 281 12.32 22.87 16.13
CA CYS A 281 12.45 24.33 16.31
C CYS A 281 12.26 24.79 17.75
N GLY A 282 12.06 23.90 18.72
CA GLY A 282 11.82 24.22 20.13
C GLY A 282 10.44 24.82 20.42
N LYS A 283 9.49 24.73 19.48
CA LYS A 283 8.11 25.22 19.57
C LYS A 283 7.19 24.14 20.15
N TYR A 284 7.38 23.81 21.43
CA TYR A 284 6.70 22.70 22.09
C TYR A 284 5.19 22.94 22.25
N GLU A 285 4.76 24.16 22.53
CA GLU A 285 3.34 24.51 22.70
C GLU A 285 2.57 24.36 21.39
N GLU A 286 3.15 24.81 20.27
CA GLU A 286 2.54 24.66 18.94
C GLU A 286 2.49 23.19 18.51
N ALA A 287 3.52 22.40 18.83
CA ALA A 287 3.54 20.97 18.57
C ALA A 287 2.43 20.25 19.33
N GLN A 288 2.27 20.56 20.63
CA GLN A 288 1.22 19.96 21.47
C GLN A 288 -0.17 20.35 20.96
N LYS A 289 -0.39 21.63 20.69
CA LYS A 289 -1.66 22.13 20.15
C LYS A 289 -2.04 21.43 18.84
N LEU A 290 -1.10 21.30 17.90
CA LEU A 290 -1.36 20.61 16.64
C LEU A 290 -1.62 19.12 16.85
N THR A 291 -0.98 18.49 17.83
CA THR A 291 -1.23 17.10 18.21
C THR A 291 -2.67 16.92 18.69
N GLU A 292 -3.12 17.75 19.63
CA GLU A 292 -4.48 17.72 20.17
C GLU A 292 -5.53 17.98 19.07
N GLU A 293 -5.34 19.02 18.24
CA GLU A 293 -6.20 19.31 17.07
C GLU A 293 -6.26 18.10 16.11
N SER A 294 -5.12 17.46 15.85
CA SER A 294 -5.06 16.30 14.97
C SER A 294 -5.82 15.10 15.53
N MET A 295 -5.73 14.86 16.82
CA MET A 295 -6.45 13.78 17.51
C MET A 295 -7.97 14.03 17.57
N GLU A 296 -8.39 15.30 17.64
CA GLU A 296 -9.81 15.65 17.61
C GLU A 296 -10.42 15.53 16.22
N GLN A 297 -9.66 15.83 15.17
CA GLN A 297 -10.12 15.82 13.77
C GLN A 297 -10.25 14.42 13.17
N VAL A 298 -9.47 13.45 13.65
CA VAL A 298 -9.58 12.06 13.16
C VAL A 298 -10.92 11.46 13.59
N ASN A 299 -11.61 10.84 12.63
CA ASN A 299 -12.84 10.12 12.93
C ASN A 299 -12.57 9.00 13.96
N LYS A 300 -13.12 9.16 15.17
CA LYS A 300 -12.96 8.19 16.28
C LYS A 300 -13.63 6.84 16.00
N GLU A 301 -14.49 6.75 15.00
CA GLU A 301 -15.05 5.48 14.53
C GLU A 301 -14.02 4.70 13.70
N ASP A 302 -13.12 5.39 12.97
CA ASP A 302 -11.95 4.79 12.31
C ASP A 302 -10.83 4.54 13.35
N LYS A 303 -11.03 3.55 14.20
CA LYS A 303 -10.07 3.21 15.26
C LYS A 303 -8.69 2.84 14.71
N ILE A 304 -8.60 2.26 13.50
CA ILE A 304 -7.32 1.92 12.87
C ILE A 304 -6.59 3.20 12.49
N GLY A 305 -7.26 4.11 11.81
CA GLY A 305 -6.68 5.40 11.45
C GLY A 305 -6.26 6.25 12.66
N TYR A 306 -6.98 6.13 13.77
CA TYR A 306 -6.65 6.79 15.01
C TYR A 306 -5.37 6.21 15.66
N ILE A 307 -5.26 4.86 15.70
CA ILE A 307 -4.05 4.19 16.20
C ILE A 307 -2.83 4.53 15.33
N GLU A 308 -2.99 4.59 14.01
CA GLU A 308 -1.90 5.01 13.10
C GLU A 308 -1.39 6.41 13.44
N LEU A 309 -2.29 7.37 13.64
CA LEU A 309 -1.92 8.72 14.05
C LEU A 309 -1.16 8.71 15.38
N LEU A 310 -1.66 7.99 16.39
CA LEU A 310 -0.97 7.83 17.69
C LEU A 310 0.44 7.29 17.52
N LEU A 311 0.64 6.25 16.70
CA LEU A 311 1.97 5.69 16.46
C LEU A 311 2.91 6.67 15.74
N PHE A 312 2.41 7.52 14.85
CA PHE A 312 3.20 8.61 14.27
C PHE A 312 3.63 9.61 15.35
N ILE A 313 2.69 10.04 16.18
CA ILE A 313 2.92 10.99 17.28
C ILE A 313 3.93 10.41 18.28
N ILE A 314 3.72 9.19 18.77
CA ILE A 314 4.62 8.49 19.70
C ILE A 314 6.06 8.46 19.14
N ASN A 315 6.22 8.05 17.89
CA ASN A 315 7.53 7.96 17.26
C ASN A 315 8.25 9.32 17.22
N ILE A 316 7.52 10.39 16.98
CA ILE A 316 8.07 11.75 16.88
C ILE A 316 8.44 12.28 18.27
N TYR A 317 7.54 12.18 19.23
CA TYR A 317 7.81 12.63 20.60
C TYR A 317 8.95 11.83 21.24
N ASN A 318 9.02 10.52 20.97
CA ASN A 318 10.15 9.67 21.42
C ASN A 318 11.47 10.15 20.80
N ALA A 319 11.50 10.38 19.48
CA ALA A 319 12.69 10.88 18.79
C ALA A 319 13.18 12.25 19.28
N ASN A 320 12.28 13.07 19.82
CA ASN A 320 12.57 14.40 20.37
C ASN A 320 12.72 14.40 21.93
N GLY A 321 12.69 13.24 22.57
CA GLY A 321 12.93 13.09 24.02
C GLY A 321 11.79 13.56 24.92
N CYS A 322 10.56 13.67 24.40
CA CYS A 322 9.38 14.13 25.15
C CYS A 322 8.73 12.97 25.91
N ILE A 323 9.38 12.43 26.93
CA ILE A 323 9.06 11.16 27.62
C ILE A 323 7.64 11.12 28.19
N GLU A 324 7.17 12.19 28.83
CA GLU A 324 5.83 12.21 29.47
C GLU A 324 4.70 12.05 28.42
N SER A 325 4.79 12.77 27.32
CA SER A 325 3.81 12.65 26.22
C SER A 325 3.83 11.25 25.57
N VAL A 326 5.03 10.65 25.42
CA VAL A 326 5.19 9.28 24.91
C VAL A 326 4.46 8.28 25.81
N LYS A 327 4.57 8.42 27.12
CA LYS A 327 3.94 7.52 28.09
C LYS A 327 2.42 7.51 27.97
N GLU A 328 1.81 8.68 27.93
CA GLU A 328 0.36 8.82 27.80
C GLU A 328 -0.15 8.19 26.49
N TYR A 329 0.48 8.55 25.37
CA TYR A 329 0.05 8.08 24.05
C TYR A 329 0.31 6.57 23.83
N CYS A 330 1.36 6.00 24.43
CA CYS A 330 1.63 4.57 24.39
C CYS A 330 0.55 3.74 25.11
N GLU A 331 0.07 4.18 26.27
CA GLU A 331 -1.02 3.49 26.98
C GLU A 331 -2.30 3.51 26.14
N LEU A 332 -2.68 4.67 25.62
CA LEU A 332 -3.86 4.81 24.78
C LEU A 332 -3.76 3.96 23.49
N SER A 333 -2.59 3.97 22.84
CA SER A 333 -2.35 3.17 21.64
C SER A 333 -2.50 1.67 21.90
N LEU A 334 -1.93 1.17 23.01
CA LEU A 334 -1.99 -0.23 23.38
C LEU A 334 -3.44 -0.67 23.68
N GLU A 335 -4.18 0.12 24.47
CA GLU A 335 -5.57 -0.17 24.79
C GLU A 335 -6.42 -0.31 23.51
N LEU A 336 -6.31 0.64 22.60
CA LEU A 336 -7.04 0.64 21.33
C LEU A 336 -6.64 -0.52 20.43
N ALA A 337 -5.34 -0.86 20.36
CA ALA A 337 -4.82 -1.95 19.56
C ALA A 337 -5.32 -3.31 20.04
N ILE A 338 -5.34 -3.52 21.38
CA ILE A 338 -5.91 -4.73 22.00
C ILE A 338 -7.39 -4.85 21.70
N ASN A 339 -8.16 -3.76 21.86
CA ASN A 339 -9.60 -3.73 21.57
C ASN A 339 -9.92 -4.07 20.10
N LYS A 340 -8.97 -3.83 19.18
CA LYS A 340 -9.10 -4.18 17.75
C LYS A 340 -8.53 -5.55 17.41
N ASN A 341 -7.87 -6.22 18.35
CA ASN A 341 -7.17 -7.49 18.13
C ASN A 341 -6.22 -7.44 16.92
N ASN A 342 -5.56 -6.30 16.70
CA ASN A 342 -4.61 -6.13 15.59
C ASN A 342 -3.18 -6.34 16.08
N MET A 343 -2.60 -7.49 15.74
CA MET A 343 -1.27 -7.91 16.20
C MET A 343 -0.16 -6.93 15.84
N PHE A 344 -0.22 -6.31 14.65
CA PHE A 344 0.79 -5.32 14.25
C PHE A 344 0.78 -4.09 15.17
N PHE A 345 -0.40 -3.53 15.46
CA PHE A 345 -0.49 -2.35 16.32
C PHE A 345 -0.16 -2.68 17.79
N ILE A 346 -0.54 -3.86 18.26
CA ILE A 346 -0.18 -4.32 19.61
C ILE A 346 1.35 -4.46 19.71
N GLU A 347 2.00 -5.07 18.72
CA GLU A 347 3.46 -5.20 18.65
C GLU A 347 4.14 -3.84 18.68
N LYS A 348 3.71 -2.89 17.83
CA LYS A 348 4.31 -1.54 17.82
C LYS A 348 4.11 -0.79 19.13
N SER A 349 2.95 -0.93 19.78
CA SER A 349 2.70 -0.31 21.08
C SER A 349 3.62 -0.90 22.17
N TYR A 350 3.82 -2.22 22.22
CA TYR A 350 4.78 -2.83 23.15
C TYR A 350 6.22 -2.42 22.84
N TYR A 351 6.59 -2.32 21.56
CA TYR A 351 7.92 -1.87 21.17
C TYR A 351 8.20 -0.43 21.67
N PHE A 352 7.27 0.50 21.50
CA PHE A 352 7.44 1.85 22.05
C PHE A 352 7.46 1.90 23.57
N LYS A 353 6.69 1.02 24.24
CA LYS A 353 6.79 0.89 25.71
C LYS A 353 8.16 0.35 26.13
N ALA A 354 8.76 -0.55 25.37
CA ALA A 354 10.13 -1.02 25.60
C ALA A 354 11.14 0.13 25.45
N GLU A 355 11.06 0.90 24.35
CA GLU A 355 11.93 2.07 24.12
C GLU A 355 11.78 3.12 25.24
N LEU A 356 10.56 3.36 25.71
CA LEU A 356 10.29 4.25 26.84
C LEU A 356 10.97 3.71 28.11
N SER A 357 10.78 2.41 28.44
CA SER A 357 11.39 1.79 29.62
C SER A 357 12.92 1.82 29.57
N LYS A 358 13.51 1.68 28.37
CA LYS A 358 14.95 1.83 28.14
C LYS A 358 15.41 3.26 28.48
N SER A 359 14.68 4.28 28.04
CA SER A 359 15.00 5.69 28.34
C SER A 359 14.85 6.02 29.83
N GLU A 360 13.89 5.39 30.53
CA GLU A 360 13.69 5.50 31.97
C GLU A 360 14.67 4.64 32.80
N ARG A 361 15.53 3.84 32.15
CA ARG A 361 16.46 2.88 32.76
C ARG A 361 15.75 1.83 33.65
N ASN A 362 14.56 1.41 33.22
CA ASN A 362 13.81 0.33 33.86
C ASN A 362 14.05 -0.98 33.09
N ASP A 363 15.17 -1.61 33.39
CA ASP A 363 15.66 -2.79 32.67
C ASP A 363 14.65 -3.93 32.66
N MET A 364 13.94 -4.18 33.79
CA MET A 364 12.95 -5.25 33.90
C MET A 364 11.74 -5.01 32.98
N GLN A 365 11.23 -3.78 32.88
CA GLN A 365 10.14 -3.45 31.98
C GLN A 365 10.61 -3.40 30.53
N TRP A 366 11.83 -2.93 30.26
CA TRP A 366 12.42 -2.95 28.94
C TRP A 366 12.50 -4.36 28.38
N GLU A 367 13.06 -5.30 29.15
CA GLU A 367 13.12 -6.72 28.78
C GLU A 367 11.73 -7.31 28.56
N MET A 368 10.80 -7.08 29.49
CA MET A 368 9.44 -7.61 29.42
C MET A 368 8.71 -7.14 28.14
N TYR A 369 8.69 -5.83 27.87
CA TYR A 369 7.97 -5.30 26.72
C TYR A 369 8.66 -5.67 25.40
N MET A 370 9.99 -5.76 25.38
CA MET A 370 10.73 -6.18 24.20
C MET A 370 10.45 -7.65 23.85
N ASN A 371 10.36 -8.53 24.84
CA ASN A 371 9.96 -9.92 24.64
C ASN A 371 8.52 -10.02 24.10
N LEU A 372 7.56 -9.29 24.68
CA LEU A 372 6.16 -9.26 24.18
C LEU A 372 6.06 -8.77 22.73
N ALA A 373 6.78 -7.70 22.39
CA ALA A 373 6.82 -7.20 21.02
C ALA A 373 7.46 -8.22 20.07
N THR A 374 8.55 -8.87 20.49
CA THR A 374 9.24 -9.89 19.70
C THR A 374 8.34 -11.09 19.42
N ASP A 375 7.68 -11.64 20.43
CA ASP A 375 6.77 -12.79 20.29
C ASP A 375 5.62 -12.52 19.29
N LEU A 376 5.14 -11.29 19.25
CA LEU A 376 4.13 -10.88 18.27
C LEU A 376 4.74 -10.75 16.86
N LEU A 377 5.88 -10.05 16.72
CA LEU A 377 6.53 -9.85 15.43
C LEU A 377 6.89 -11.17 14.74
N LEU A 378 7.28 -12.18 15.50
CA LEU A 378 7.62 -13.50 14.96
C LEU A 378 6.44 -14.19 14.24
N LYS A 379 5.20 -13.80 14.53
CA LYS A 379 4.00 -14.41 13.92
C LYS A 379 3.71 -13.83 12.52
N PHE A 380 4.05 -12.56 12.26
CA PHE A 380 3.68 -11.88 11.01
C PHE A 380 4.83 -11.14 10.32
N GLY A 381 5.94 -10.89 11.00
CA GLY A 381 7.06 -10.12 10.47
C GLY A 381 7.77 -10.80 9.29
N THR A 382 8.36 -9.99 8.42
CA THR A 382 9.25 -10.48 7.35
C THR A 382 10.57 -10.97 7.94
N TYR A 383 11.36 -11.68 7.14
CA TYR A 383 12.69 -12.18 7.56
C TYR A 383 13.61 -11.02 7.99
N GLU A 384 13.59 -9.91 7.26
CA GLU A 384 14.37 -8.72 7.57
C GLU A 384 13.97 -8.11 8.91
N GLU A 385 12.64 -7.95 9.15
CA GLU A 385 12.12 -7.41 10.42
C GLU A 385 12.44 -8.30 11.61
N LYS A 386 12.36 -9.63 11.43
CA LYS A 386 12.74 -10.59 12.46
C LYS A 386 14.23 -10.53 12.76
N ARG A 387 15.07 -10.48 11.71
CA ARG A 387 16.52 -10.35 11.86
C ARG A 387 16.89 -9.07 12.60
N GLU A 388 16.31 -7.93 12.24
CA GLU A 388 16.55 -6.66 12.94
C GLU A 388 16.14 -6.78 14.42
N ARG A 389 14.97 -7.35 14.70
CA ARG A 389 14.51 -7.56 16.07
C ARG A 389 15.44 -8.51 16.86
N TYR A 390 15.94 -9.57 16.25
CA TYR A 390 16.89 -10.46 16.92
C TYR A 390 18.21 -9.75 17.24
N LEU A 391 18.67 -8.84 16.40
CA LEU A 391 19.83 -7.99 16.71
C LEU A 391 19.55 -7.05 17.88
N GLU A 392 18.37 -6.40 17.90
CA GLU A 392 17.94 -5.56 19.04
C GLU A 392 17.83 -6.36 20.35
N MET A 393 17.33 -7.60 20.29
CA MET A 393 17.30 -8.50 21.45
C MET A 393 18.69 -8.92 21.91
N ALA A 394 19.60 -9.17 20.97
CA ALA A 394 20.98 -9.48 21.31
C ALA A 394 21.67 -8.29 22.01
N ASP A 395 21.44 -7.08 21.53
CA ASP A 395 21.95 -5.86 22.17
C ASP A 395 21.37 -5.64 23.57
N LEU A 396 20.06 -5.90 23.76
CA LEU A 396 19.40 -5.84 25.05
C LEU A 396 20.06 -6.80 26.05
N TYR A 397 20.21 -8.10 25.70
CA TYR A 397 20.77 -9.08 26.60
C TYR A 397 22.28 -8.89 26.84
N HIS A 398 22.99 -8.34 25.84
CA HIS A 398 24.37 -7.90 26.05
C HIS A 398 24.44 -6.75 27.08
N TYR A 399 23.53 -5.79 27.02
CA TYR A 399 23.44 -4.70 28.01
C TYR A 399 23.12 -5.22 29.41
N LEU A 400 22.27 -6.26 29.50
CA LEU A 400 21.89 -6.93 30.78
C LEU A 400 22.95 -7.91 31.28
N ASP A 401 24.14 -8.00 30.66
CA ASP A 401 25.20 -8.93 30.97
C ASP A 401 24.83 -10.44 30.82
N ASP A 402 23.73 -10.76 30.12
CA ASP A 402 23.35 -12.14 29.77
C ASP A 402 23.94 -12.55 28.41
N THR A 403 25.21 -12.97 28.46
CA THR A 403 25.94 -13.38 27.25
C THR A 403 25.29 -14.58 26.54
N ASN A 404 24.65 -15.50 27.28
CA ASN A 404 24.05 -16.70 26.70
C ASN A 404 22.82 -16.35 25.85
N GLU A 405 21.90 -15.54 26.37
CA GLU A 405 20.75 -15.07 25.62
C GLU A 405 21.18 -14.15 24.46
N ALA A 406 22.17 -13.27 24.65
CA ALA A 406 22.70 -12.44 23.58
C ALA A 406 23.23 -13.28 22.40
N LEU A 407 24.04 -14.30 22.65
CA LEU A 407 24.55 -15.23 21.63
C LEU A 407 23.44 -16.04 20.95
N LYS A 408 22.42 -16.43 21.68
CA LYS A 408 21.25 -17.13 21.15
C LYS A 408 20.52 -16.26 20.14
N TYR A 409 20.23 -15.00 20.45
CA TYR A 409 19.56 -14.09 19.53
C TYR A 409 20.43 -13.72 18.33
N LEU A 410 21.76 -13.56 18.48
CA LEU A 410 22.67 -13.44 17.34
C LEU A 410 22.61 -14.66 16.41
N SER A 411 22.53 -15.86 16.97
CA SER A 411 22.38 -17.11 16.20
C SER A 411 21.06 -17.12 15.42
N PHE A 412 19.95 -16.62 16.00
CA PHE A 412 18.68 -16.49 15.28
C PHE A 412 18.76 -15.47 14.16
N ALA A 413 19.40 -14.31 14.38
CA ALA A 413 19.60 -13.30 13.35
C ALA A 413 20.40 -13.83 12.15
N ILE A 414 21.38 -14.68 12.37
CA ILE A 414 22.18 -15.32 11.30
C ILE A 414 21.32 -16.33 10.52
N LYS A 415 20.51 -17.15 11.20
CA LYS A 415 19.63 -18.14 10.55
C LYS A 415 18.57 -17.49 9.66
N GLU A 416 18.08 -16.29 9.99
CA GLU A 416 17.15 -15.58 9.11
C GLU A 416 17.82 -15.11 7.81
N VAL A 417 19.15 -14.95 7.76
CA VAL A 417 19.89 -14.67 6.52
C VAL A 417 19.87 -15.89 5.60
N ASP A 418 20.06 -17.10 6.15
CA ASP A 418 20.07 -18.34 5.36
C ASP A 418 18.69 -18.64 4.72
N ASN A 419 17.61 -18.08 5.25
CA ASN A 419 16.26 -18.19 4.70
C ASN A 419 15.95 -17.14 3.59
N LEU A 420 16.88 -16.21 3.33
CA LEU A 420 16.74 -15.19 2.28
C LEU A 420 17.28 -15.64 0.91
N TYR A 421 18.10 -16.69 0.88
CA TYR A 421 18.73 -17.31 -0.28
C TYR A 421 18.20 -18.73 -0.49
#